data_cc2ffe7cecce1bc428064c2c0974a632
#
_entry.id   cc2ffe7cecce1bc428064c2c0974a632
#
_cell.length_a   1.000
_cell.length_b   1.000
_cell.length_c   1.000
_cell.angle_alpha   90.00
_cell.angle_beta   90.00
_cell.angle_gamma   90.00
#
_symmetry.space_group_name_H-M   'P 1'
#
loop_
_entity.id
_entity.type
_entity.pdbx_description
1 polymer ?
#
loop_
_entity_poly.entity_id
_entity_poly.type
_entity_poly.pdbx_seq_one_letter_code
_entity_poly.pdbx_strand_id
1 'polypeptide(L)'
;KLKASLFRLNRFESSVTRPFLMEVMRLQESSLLTLDEVAEICRIVESYLLRRIICDLPSNTLAKVFLTMSSDIKRFDGTYSNFIEKMKYVLTSKKEKAAFPDNETFADCLRTKNIYAMLPRYKAYLFERLENGDSNEYKDVYGRLDSGEYTIEHIMPQKLTPAWTSELGQDAENIHGEWLHTLANLTLTAYNSKYSNAPFSEKKTMEEGYLQSGIRMTQWVAQKEHWGLPELEERCKYLTQQAVSLWPYADSSYTPPQKQYEEVSLDDDITLTGHSIVKYRFRGIEHETTSWVEMYTEVLKELHNGNKAYLNYLADADDSVDLSIQVTRSPDEFSSSVKIDDNIYIWTGTATQYKVNLLRKFFEQYKQDPSDLV
;
A
#
# COMPACT_ATOMS: atom_id res chain seq x y z
N LYS A 1 19.65 -13.38 -13.02
CA LYS A 1 18.33 -12.94 -12.50
C LYS A 1 18.50 -11.77 -11.52
N LEU A 2 19.18 -11.94 -10.37
CA LEU A 2 19.32 -10.92 -9.33
C LEU A 2 19.88 -9.60 -9.85
N LYS A 3 20.99 -9.64 -10.64
CA LYS A 3 21.59 -8.42 -11.23
C LYS A 3 20.58 -7.61 -12.05
N ALA A 4 19.74 -8.29 -12.84
CA ALA A 4 18.73 -7.64 -13.65
C ALA A 4 17.62 -7.00 -12.77
N SER A 5 17.15 -7.70 -11.72
CA SER A 5 16.16 -7.17 -10.79
C SER A 5 16.67 -5.94 -10.02
N LEU A 6 17.90 -5.98 -9.52
CA LEU A 6 18.51 -4.83 -8.84
C LEU A 6 18.72 -3.64 -9.81
N PHE A 7 19.13 -3.91 -11.05
CA PHE A 7 19.25 -2.87 -12.07
C PHE A 7 17.91 -2.18 -12.34
N ARG A 8 16.83 -2.95 -12.48
CA ARG A 8 15.49 -2.40 -12.66
C ARG A 8 14.99 -1.59 -11.46
N LEU A 9 15.22 -2.08 -10.24
CA LEU A 9 14.86 -1.32 -9.02
C LEU A 9 15.60 0.01 -8.92
N ASN A 10 16.87 0.08 -9.35
CA ASN A 10 17.61 1.34 -9.36
C ASN A 10 16.99 2.38 -10.31
N ARG A 11 16.27 1.96 -11.36
CA ARG A 11 15.59 2.89 -12.27
C ARG A 11 14.43 3.67 -11.65
N PHE A 12 13.88 3.19 -10.53
CA PHE A 12 12.90 3.95 -9.75
C PHE A 12 13.53 5.11 -8.97
N GLU A 13 14.86 5.10 -8.78
CA GLU A 13 15.61 6.08 -7.96
C GLU A 13 15.01 6.24 -6.55
N SER A 14 14.40 5.17 -6.03
CA SER A 14 13.77 5.14 -4.73
C SER A 14 14.73 4.65 -3.65
N SER A 15 15.21 5.57 -2.82
CA SER A 15 16.10 5.22 -1.70
C SER A 15 15.40 4.52 -0.54
N VAL A 16 14.08 4.64 -0.45
CA VAL A 16 13.29 4.10 0.69
C VAL A 16 13.27 2.57 0.77
N THR A 17 13.57 1.87 -0.34
CA THR A 17 13.67 0.40 -0.37
C THR A 17 15.00 -0.12 0.16
N ARG A 18 16.05 0.72 0.19
CA ARG A 18 17.42 0.31 0.50
C ARG A 18 17.57 -0.34 1.87
N PRO A 19 17.04 0.21 2.97
CA PRO A 19 17.19 -0.43 4.29
C PRO A 19 16.62 -1.85 4.30
N PHE A 20 15.47 -2.08 3.69
CA PHE A 20 14.88 -3.41 3.56
C PHE A 20 15.73 -4.34 2.70
N LEU A 21 16.18 -3.89 1.54
CA LEU A 21 17.02 -4.70 0.65
C LEU A 21 18.38 -5.03 1.25
N MET A 22 18.96 -4.13 2.05
CA MET A 22 20.19 -4.42 2.81
C MET A 22 19.95 -5.54 3.83
N GLU A 23 18.83 -5.52 4.55
CA GLU A 23 18.47 -6.60 5.47
C GLU A 23 18.25 -7.93 4.73
N VAL A 24 17.58 -7.91 3.56
CA VAL A 24 17.40 -9.09 2.70
C VAL A 24 18.77 -9.67 2.26
N MET A 25 19.72 -8.82 1.90
CA MET A 25 21.08 -9.28 1.56
C MET A 25 21.80 -9.86 2.76
N ARG A 26 21.66 -9.26 3.96
CA ARG A 26 22.22 -9.81 5.21
C ARG A 26 21.65 -11.20 5.54
N LEU A 27 20.33 -11.39 5.32
CA LEU A 27 19.69 -12.69 5.50
C LEU A 27 20.22 -13.73 4.50
N GLN A 28 20.52 -13.31 3.27
CA GLN A 28 21.12 -14.17 2.27
C GLN A 28 22.57 -14.57 2.65
N GLU A 29 23.38 -13.63 3.12
CA GLU A 29 24.74 -13.90 3.62
C GLU A 29 24.70 -14.90 4.80
N SER A 30 23.68 -14.84 5.64
CA SER A 30 23.44 -15.77 6.75
C SER A 30 22.79 -17.08 6.30
N SER A 31 22.66 -17.34 5.00
CA SER A 31 22.03 -18.54 4.41
C SER A 31 20.56 -18.77 4.82
N LEU A 32 19.88 -17.72 5.28
CA LEU A 32 18.43 -17.74 5.58
C LEU A 32 17.58 -17.50 4.33
N LEU A 33 18.17 -16.93 3.30
CA LEU A 33 17.59 -16.72 1.97
C LEU A 33 18.56 -17.17 0.89
N THR A 34 18.05 -17.73 -0.18
CA THR A 34 18.79 -18.04 -1.40
C THR A 34 18.87 -16.82 -2.32
N LEU A 35 19.81 -16.82 -3.29
CA LEU A 35 19.88 -15.75 -4.30
C LEU A 35 18.64 -15.69 -5.21
N ASP A 36 17.98 -16.81 -5.46
CA ASP A 36 16.74 -16.84 -6.24
C ASP A 36 15.58 -16.21 -5.44
N GLU A 37 15.50 -16.45 -4.13
CA GLU A 37 14.53 -15.79 -3.25
C GLU A 37 14.77 -14.28 -3.17
N VAL A 38 16.03 -13.84 -3.07
CA VAL A 38 16.37 -12.41 -3.13
C VAL A 38 15.92 -11.80 -4.46
N ALA A 39 16.11 -12.49 -5.57
CA ALA A 39 15.66 -12.02 -6.88
C ALA A 39 14.11 -11.95 -6.96
N GLU A 40 13.40 -12.88 -6.32
CA GLU A 40 11.94 -12.85 -6.23
C GLU A 40 11.46 -11.69 -5.35
N ILE A 41 12.07 -11.47 -4.19
CA ILE A 41 11.80 -10.32 -3.33
C ILE A 41 11.96 -9.00 -4.10
N CYS A 42 13.04 -8.87 -4.87
CA CYS A 42 13.26 -7.69 -5.71
C CYS A 42 12.14 -7.51 -6.75
N ARG A 43 11.63 -8.58 -7.35
CA ARG A 43 10.51 -8.52 -8.31
C ARG A 43 9.19 -8.13 -7.66
N ILE A 44 8.93 -8.61 -6.44
CA ILE A 44 7.75 -8.20 -5.67
C ILE A 44 7.81 -6.71 -5.33
N VAL A 45 8.98 -6.21 -4.90
CA VAL A 45 9.19 -4.79 -4.62
C VAL A 45 9.02 -3.95 -5.90
N GLU A 46 9.57 -4.41 -7.02
CA GLU A 46 9.44 -3.79 -8.35
C GLU A 46 7.97 -3.66 -8.76
N SER A 47 7.20 -4.75 -8.63
CA SER A 47 5.76 -4.77 -8.92
C SER A 47 4.99 -3.83 -8.00
N TYR A 48 5.23 -3.87 -6.70
CA TYR A 48 4.59 -3.00 -5.72
C TYR A 48 4.81 -1.52 -6.05
N LEU A 49 6.05 -1.13 -6.35
CA LEU A 49 6.39 0.26 -6.69
C LEU A 49 5.71 0.72 -7.97
N LEU A 50 5.79 -0.08 -9.06
CA LEU A 50 5.21 0.33 -10.35
C LEU A 50 3.69 0.42 -10.29
N ARG A 51 3.02 -0.58 -9.73
CA ARG A 51 1.57 -0.57 -9.62
C ARG A 51 1.08 0.67 -8.88
N ARG A 52 1.76 1.07 -7.81
CA ARG A 52 1.45 2.28 -7.06
C ARG A 52 1.68 3.56 -7.86
N ILE A 53 2.75 3.62 -8.67
CA ILE A 53 3.03 4.76 -9.56
C ILE A 53 1.95 4.89 -10.62
N ILE A 54 1.53 3.79 -11.21
CA ILE A 54 0.45 3.78 -12.21
C ILE A 54 -0.88 4.23 -11.61
N CYS A 55 -1.18 3.81 -10.37
CA CYS A 55 -2.41 4.17 -9.66
C CYS A 55 -2.31 5.48 -8.87
N ASP A 56 -1.29 6.32 -9.08
CA ASP A 56 -1.09 7.61 -8.42
C ASP A 56 -1.10 7.56 -6.88
N LEU A 57 -0.72 6.42 -6.30
CA LEU A 57 -0.64 6.30 -4.85
C LEU A 57 0.57 7.06 -4.30
N PRO A 58 0.39 7.82 -3.19
CA PRO A 58 1.42 8.69 -2.66
C PRO A 58 2.64 7.91 -2.16
N SER A 59 3.84 8.42 -2.41
CA SER A 59 5.12 7.78 -2.02
C SER A 59 5.49 7.97 -0.55
N ASN A 60 4.86 8.89 0.17
CA ASN A 60 5.21 9.23 1.56
C ASN A 60 5.06 8.07 2.56
N THR A 61 4.22 7.08 2.25
CA THR A 61 4.03 5.88 3.08
C THR A 61 5.11 4.83 2.88
N LEU A 62 5.82 4.85 1.74
CA LEU A 62 6.79 3.82 1.36
C LEU A 62 7.93 3.67 2.36
N ALA A 63 8.43 4.80 2.90
CA ALA A 63 9.52 4.77 3.88
C ALA A 63 9.13 3.94 5.11
N LYS A 64 7.93 4.13 5.64
CA LYS A 64 7.43 3.34 6.79
C LYS A 64 7.24 1.87 6.40
N VAL A 65 6.64 1.59 5.23
CA VAL A 65 6.40 0.21 4.76
C VAL A 65 7.72 -0.58 4.70
N PHE A 66 8.76 -0.05 4.08
CA PHE A 66 10.03 -0.76 3.92
C PHE A 66 10.87 -0.77 5.20
N LEU A 67 10.77 0.26 6.05
CA LEU A 67 11.46 0.28 7.34
C LEU A 67 10.94 -0.80 8.30
N THR A 68 9.63 -1.05 8.31
CA THR A 68 9.01 -2.03 9.23
C THR A 68 8.89 -3.42 8.64
N MET A 69 9.13 -3.62 7.35
CA MET A 69 8.85 -4.86 6.63
C MET A 69 9.45 -6.11 7.31
N SER A 70 10.74 -6.07 7.63
CA SER A 70 11.42 -7.22 8.26
C SER A 70 10.87 -7.52 9.66
N SER A 71 10.53 -6.50 10.44
CA SER A 71 9.92 -6.67 11.75
C SER A 71 8.47 -7.15 11.64
N ASP A 72 7.71 -6.67 10.65
CA ASP A 72 6.35 -7.11 10.38
C ASP A 72 6.33 -8.61 9.99
N ILE A 73 7.29 -9.06 9.16
CA ILE A 73 7.46 -10.48 8.80
C ILE A 73 7.79 -11.32 10.03
N LYS A 74 8.75 -10.88 10.85
CA LYS A 74 9.19 -11.62 12.04
C LYS A 74 8.12 -11.70 13.13
N ARG A 75 7.18 -10.75 13.17
CA ARG A 75 6.14 -10.68 14.21
C ARG A 75 5.19 -11.87 14.21
N PHE A 76 5.03 -12.59 13.09
CA PHE A 76 4.09 -13.71 13.00
C PHE A 76 4.48 -14.91 13.87
N ASP A 77 5.78 -15.26 13.91
CA ASP A 77 6.26 -16.45 14.58
C ASP A 77 7.67 -16.29 15.19
N GLY A 78 8.19 -15.06 15.25
CA GLY A 78 9.53 -14.77 15.75
C GLY A 78 10.68 -15.15 14.79
N THR A 79 10.38 -15.70 13.59
CA THR A 79 11.37 -16.23 12.67
C THR A 79 11.30 -15.59 11.28
N TYR A 80 12.30 -15.85 10.43
CA TYR A 80 12.29 -15.52 9.01
C TYR A 80 11.91 -16.70 8.11
N SER A 81 11.41 -17.81 8.67
CA SER A 81 10.88 -18.92 7.86
C SER A 81 9.73 -18.43 6.98
N ASN A 82 9.59 -19.02 5.79
CA ASN A 82 8.54 -18.65 4.83
C ASN A 82 8.49 -17.14 4.51
N PHE A 83 9.67 -16.53 4.41
CA PHE A 83 9.86 -15.07 4.29
C PHE A 83 9.03 -14.45 3.17
N ILE A 84 9.07 -15.04 1.97
CA ILE A 84 8.41 -14.50 0.78
C ILE A 84 6.90 -14.47 0.95
N GLU A 85 6.30 -15.56 1.42
CA GLU A 85 4.85 -15.62 1.62
C GLU A 85 4.36 -14.67 2.72
N LYS A 86 5.13 -14.55 3.82
CA LYS A 86 4.86 -13.54 4.84
C LYS A 86 4.99 -12.12 4.30
N MET A 87 6.03 -11.83 3.50
CA MET A 87 6.21 -10.53 2.84
C MET A 87 5.04 -10.21 1.92
N LYS A 88 4.61 -11.16 1.08
CA LYS A 88 3.44 -11.03 0.22
C LYS A 88 2.19 -10.71 1.05
N TYR A 89 1.95 -11.47 2.12
CA TYR A 89 0.84 -11.22 3.04
C TYR A 89 0.89 -9.81 3.66
N VAL A 90 2.07 -9.38 4.15
CA VAL A 90 2.23 -8.03 4.71
C VAL A 90 1.89 -6.95 3.69
N LEU A 91 2.39 -7.08 2.44
CA LEU A 91 2.13 -6.10 1.39
C LEU A 91 0.66 -6.06 0.96
N THR A 92 0.03 -7.22 0.77
CA THR A 92 -1.38 -7.31 0.32
C THR A 92 -2.37 -6.94 1.41
N SER A 93 -1.96 -7.02 2.68
CA SER A 93 -2.76 -6.55 3.83
C SER A 93 -2.74 -5.02 4.00
N LYS A 94 -1.82 -4.30 3.34
CA LYS A 94 -1.79 -2.83 3.40
C LYS A 94 -3.02 -2.25 2.68
N LYS A 95 -3.57 -1.17 3.24
CA LYS A 95 -4.77 -0.50 2.73
C LYS A 95 -4.47 0.98 2.42
N GLU A 96 -5.42 1.63 1.79
CA GLU A 96 -5.41 3.06 1.50
C GLU A 96 -4.10 3.52 0.83
N LYS A 97 -3.45 4.54 1.42
CA LYS A 97 -2.21 5.14 0.90
C LYS A 97 -1.02 4.17 0.82
N ALA A 98 -1.07 3.03 1.50
CA ALA A 98 -0.04 2.00 1.47
C ALA A 98 -0.46 0.76 0.65
N ALA A 99 -1.64 0.76 0.06
CA ALA A 99 -2.19 -0.38 -0.67
C ALA A 99 -1.23 -0.90 -1.77
N PHE A 100 -1.31 -2.21 -2.00
CA PHE A 100 -0.77 -2.86 -3.19
C PHE A 100 -1.94 -3.03 -4.16
N PRO A 101 -2.03 -2.27 -5.24
CA PRO A 101 -3.13 -2.40 -6.20
C PRO A 101 -3.19 -3.81 -6.77
N ASP A 102 -4.34 -4.46 -6.69
CA ASP A 102 -4.58 -5.77 -7.29
C ASP A 102 -4.61 -5.70 -8.84
N ASN A 103 -4.91 -6.81 -9.49
CA ASN A 103 -4.87 -6.88 -10.94
C ASN A 103 -5.97 -6.03 -11.59
N GLU A 104 -7.16 -5.98 -11.01
CA GLU A 104 -8.29 -5.20 -11.52
C GLU A 104 -8.00 -3.71 -11.37
N THR A 105 -7.68 -3.27 -10.15
CA THR A 105 -7.32 -1.87 -9.87
C THR A 105 -6.17 -1.39 -10.75
N PHE A 106 -5.12 -2.22 -10.90
CA PHE A 106 -3.96 -1.87 -11.72
C PHE A 106 -4.31 -1.76 -13.21
N ALA A 107 -5.12 -2.67 -13.72
CA ALA A 107 -5.58 -2.67 -15.10
C ALA A 107 -6.41 -1.41 -15.42
N ASP A 108 -7.35 -1.06 -14.54
CA ASP A 108 -8.19 0.12 -14.69
C ASP A 108 -7.39 1.42 -14.62
N CYS A 109 -6.45 1.50 -13.67
CA CYS A 109 -5.53 2.64 -13.60
C CYS A 109 -4.68 2.77 -14.89
N LEU A 110 -4.11 1.68 -15.38
CA LEU A 110 -3.25 1.69 -16.55
C LEU A 110 -4.00 2.09 -17.83
N ARG A 111 -5.25 1.67 -17.96
CA ARG A 111 -6.12 1.98 -19.11
C ARG A 111 -6.29 3.48 -19.32
N THR A 112 -6.46 4.22 -18.21
CA THR A 112 -6.78 5.67 -18.26
C THR A 112 -5.59 6.56 -17.95
N LYS A 113 -4.45 5.97 -17.54
CA LYS A 113 -3.26 6.73 -17.13
C LYS A 113 -2.72 7.60 -18.23
N ASN A 114 -2.52 8.89 -17.95
CA ASN A 114 -1.72 9.76 -18.78
C ASN A 114 -0.23 9.38 -18.64
N ILE A 115 0.20 8.43 -19.49
CA ILE A 115 1.58 7.92 -19.49
C ILE A 115 2.55 9.00 -19.94
N TYR A 116 2.14 9.86 -20.88
CA TYR A 116 3.01 10.90 -21.43
C TYR A 116 3.45 11.92 -20.38
N ALA A 117 2.60 12.18 -19.38
CA ALA A 117 2.88 13.12 -18.28
C ALA A 117 3.73 12.50 -17.16
N MET A 118 3.97 11.20 -17.16
CA MET A 118 4.81 10.57 -16.14
C MET A 118 6.25 11.09 -16.17
N LEU A 119 6.96 10.99 -15.05
CA LEU A 119 8.39 11.32 -14.98
C LEU A 119 9.19 10.52 -15.99
N PRO A 120 10.18 11.12 -16.66
CA PRO A 120 10.96 10.46 -17.72
C PRO A 120 11.49 9.08 -17.34
N ARG A 121 12.04 8.92 -16.13
CA ARG A 121 12.56 7.63 -15.63
C ARG A 121 11.50 6.54 -15.55
N TYR A 122 10.27 6.85 -15.19
CA TYR A 122 9.17 5.88 -15.10
C TYR A 122 8.64 5.51 -16.49
N LYS A 123 8.60 6.48 -17.40
CA LYS A 123 8.29 6.21 -18.81
C LYS A 123 9.33 5.28 -19.42
N ALA A 124 10.62 5.62 -19.29
CA ALA A 124 11.70 4.80 -19.82
C ALA A 124 11.65 3.38 -19.25
N TYR A 125 11.41 3.24 -17.94
CA TYR A 125 11.26 1.94 -17.30
C TYR A 125 10.06 1.16 -17.87
N LEU A 126 8.88 1.78 -17.98
CA LEU A 126 7.68 1.14 -18.49
C LEU A 126 7.86 0.65 -19.93
N PHE A 127 8.35 1.51 -20.81
CA PHE A 127 8.58 1.18 -22.23
C PHE A 127 9.68 0.13 -22.41
N GLU A 128 10.76 0.20 -21.64
CA GLU A 128 11.81 -0.82 -21.67
C GLU A 128 11.26 -2.20 -21.30
N ARG A 129 10.49 -2.30 -20.21
CA ARG A 129 9.91 -3.57 -19.79
C ARG A 129 8.87 -4.12 -20.76
N LEU A 130 8.02 -3.28 -21.34
CA LEU A 130 7.06 -3.68 -22.35
C LEU A 130 7.74 -4.12 -23.66
N GLU A 131 8.82 -3.44 -24.08
CA GLU A 131 9.56 -3.79 -25.29
C GLU A 131 10.34 -5.09 -25.13
N ASN A 132 11.05 -5.25 -24.02
CA ASN A 132 11.96 -6.38 -23.82
C ASN A 132 11.31 -7.57 -23.11
N GLY A 133 10.38 -7.34 -22.17
CA GLY A 133 9.82 -8.41 -21.34
C GLY A 133 10.92 -9.26 -20.71
N ASP A 134 10.84 -10.56 -20.89
CA ASP A 134 11.84 -11.54 -20.48
C ASP A 134 12.57 -12.15 -21.72
N SER A 135 12.56 -11.43 -22.84
CA SER A 135 13.23 -11.86 -24.09
C SER A 135 14.75 -11.86 -23.94
N ASN A 136 15.40 -12.89 -24.51
CA ASN A 136 16.86 -12.92 -24.65
C ASN A 136 17.38 -11.94 -25.72
N GLU A 137 16.52 -11.50 -26.64
CA GLU A 137 16.82 -10.47 -27.62
C GLU A 137 16.59 -9.08 -27.03
N TYR A 138 17.45 -8.70 -26.10
CA TYR A 138 17.36 -7.44 -25.40
C TYR A 138 17.74 -6.26 -26.31
N LYS A 139 16.92 -5.20 -26.23
CA LYS A 139 17.20 -3.90 -26.87
C LYS A 139 17.54 -2.87 -25.81
N ASP A 140 18.56 -2.07 -26.06
CA ASP A 140 18.95 -0.98 -25.17
C ASP A 140 17.99 0.21 -25.29
N VAL A 141 16.77 0.05 -24.74
CA VAL A 141 15.76 1.09 -24.71
C VAL A 141 16.20 2.29 -23.87
N TYR A 142 16.85 2.02 -22.72
CA TYR A 142 17.32 3.10 -21.84
C TYR A 142 18.37 3.99 -22.51
N GLY A 143 19.45 3.39 -23.02
CA GLY A 143 20.51 4.16 -23.66
C GLY A 143 20.02 4.94 -24.87
N ARG A 144 19.09 4.36 -25.65
CA ARG A 144 18.54 5.02 -26.84
C ARG A 144 17.52 6.12 -26.50
N LEU A 145 16.78 6.02 -25.40
CA LEU A 145 15.95 7.11 -24.89
C LEU A 145 16.79 8.24 -24.29
N ASP A 146 17.82 7.88 -23.53
CA ASP A 146 18.75 8.84 -22.90
C ASP A 146 19.55 9.63 -23.94
N SER A 147 19.93 8.99 -25.06
CA SER A 147 20.63 9.64 -26.19
C SER A 147 19.71 10.42 -27.13
N GLY A 148 18.38 10.26 -27.00
CA GLY A 148 17.39 10.82 -27.92
C GLY A 148 17.28 10.07 -29.25
N GLU A 149 17.97 8.93 -29.42
CA GLU A 149 17.81 8.07 -30.61
C GLU A 149 16.39 7.47 -30.65
N TYR A 150 15.87 7.03 -29.50
CA TYR A 150 14.45 6.69 -29.37
C TYR A 150 13.68 7.83 -28.72
N THR A 151 12.45 7.99 -29.18
CA THR A 151 11.46 8.90 -28.59
C THR A 151 10.12 8.19 -28.46
N ILE A 152 9.24 8.74 -27.62
CA ILE A 152 7.87 8.26 -27.51
C ILE A 152 7.04 8.94 -28.58
N GLU A 153 6.48 8.14 -29.47
CA GLU A 153 5.60 8.54 -30.57
C GLU A 153 4.13 8.41 -30.16
N HIS A 154 3.34 9.41 -30.53
CA HIS A 154 1.88 9.35 -30.54
C HIS A 154 1.42 8.79 -31.87
N ILE A 155 0.83 7.60 -31.91
CA ILE A 155 0.35 6.97 -33.13
C ILE A 155 -0.76 7.84 -33.74
N MET A 156 -1.83 8.12 -33.01
CA MET A 156 -2.75 9.20 -33.23
C MET A 156 -2.10 10.50 -32.75
N PRO A 157 -1.83 11.49 -33.59
CA PRO A 157 -0.95 12.62 -33.26
C PRO A 157 -1.59 13.58 -32.25
N GLN A 158 -0.73 14.38 -31.58
CA GLN A 158 -1.18 15.37 -30.60
C GLN A 158 -2.11 16.45 -31.19
N LYS A 159 -2.02 16.70 -32.50
CA LYS A 159 -2.89 17.63 -33.23
C LYS A 159 -3.68 16.89 -34.30
N LEU A 160 -4.99 16.87 -34.12
CA LEU A 160 -5.87 16.30 -35.16
C LEU A 160 -5.76 17.06 -36.49
N THR A 161 -5.66 16.31 -37.56
CA THR A 161 -5.77 16.80 -38.93
C THR A 161 -7.10 16.34 -39.53
N PRO A 162 -7.56 16.93 -40.66
CA PRO A 162 -8.79 16.42 -41.32
C PRO A 162 -8.73 14.93 -41.62
N ALA A 163 -7.56 14.41 -42.02
CA ALA A 163 -7.37 12.97 -42.27
C ALA A 163 -7.60 12.14 -41.00
N TRP A 164 -7.07 12.56 -39.87
CA TRP A 164 -7.28 11.89 -38.57
C TRP A 164 -8.73 12.02 -38.09
N THR A 165 -9.36 13.19 -38.28
CA THR A 165 -10.80 13.34 -37.97
C THR A 165 -11.66 12.38 -38.79
N SER A 166 -11.30 12.18 -40.06
CA SER A 166 -11.98 11.20 -40.92
C SER A 166 -11.73 9.76 -40.50
N GLU A 167 -10.49 9.42 -40.06
CA GLU A 167 -10.10 8.10 -39.61
C GLU A 167 -10.84 7.70 -38.29
N LEU A 168 -10.96 8.64 -37.35
CA LEU A 168 -11.62 8.43 -36.07
C LEU A 168 -13.15 8.52 -36.15
N GLY A 169 -13.70 9.14 -37.20
CA GLY A 169 -15.13 9.26 -37.42
C GLY A 169 -15.81 10.35 -36.61
N GLN A 170 -17.12 10.18 -36.38
CA GLN A 170 -17.97 11.22 -35.77
C GLN A 170 -17.57 11.61 -34.33
N ASP A 171 -16.93 10.73 -33.59
CA ASP A 171 -16.53 10.93 -32.21
C ASP A 171 -15.04 11.27 -32.04
N ALA A 172 -14.42 11.77 -33.11
CA ALA A 172 -12.98 11.98 -33.19
C ALA A 172 -12.39 12.81 -32.03
N GLU A 173 -13.04 13.88 -31.59
CA GLU A 173 -12.55 14.75 -30.53
C GLU A 173 -12.58 14.07 -29.16
N ASN A 174 -13.64 13.29 -28.87
CA ASN A 174 -13.74 12.54 -27.60
C ASN A 174 -12.71 11.42 -27.56
N ILE A 175 -12.59 10.63 -28.66
CA ILE A 175 -11.57 9.58 -28.77
C ILE A 175 -10.18 10.19 -28.60
N HIS A 176 -9.90 11.30 -29.26
CA HIS A 176 -8.62 11.98 -29.12
C HIS A 176 -8.38 12.45 -27.69
N GLY A 177 -9.35 13.10 -27.05
CA GLY A 177 -9.23 13.59 -25.68
C GLY A 177 -8.99 12.49 -24.65
N GLU A 178 -9.67 11.34 -24.81
CA GLU A 178 -9.55 10.21 -23.89
C GLU A 178 -8.25 9.42 -24.09
N TRP A 179 -7.88 9.13 -25.35
CA TRP A 179 -6.84 8.14 -25.64
C TRP A 179 -5.47 8.72 -25.97
N LEU A 180 -5.37 10.03 -26.26
CA LEU A 180 -4.14 10.65 -26.76
C LEU A 180 -2.89 10.28 -26.01
N HIS A 181 -2.91 10.39 -24.67
CA HIS A 181 -1.76 10.22 -23.82
C HIS A 181 -1.72 8.88 -23.08
N THR A 182 -2.65 7.97 -23.40
CA THR A 182 -2.68 6.63 -22.81
C THR A 182 -1.62 5.73 -23.43
N LEU A 183 -1.28 4.65 -22.73
CA LEU A 183 -0.33 3.66 -23.24
C LEU A 183 -0.75 3.06 -24.58
N ALA A 184 -2.06 2.94 -24.81
CA ALA A 184 -2.62 2.39 -26.06
C ALA A 184 -2.24 3.20 -27.29
N ASN A 185 -2.10 4.51 -27.17
CA ASN A 185 -1.74 5.39 -28.28
C ASN A 185 -0.24 5.72 -28.37
N LEU A 186 0.59 5.17 -27.48
CA LEU A 186 2.02 5.49 -27.40
C LEU A 186 2.87 4.31 -27.85
N THR A 187 3.94 4.59 -28.58
CA THR A 187 4.95 3.61 -28.96
C THR A 187 6.35 4.22 -28.96
N LEU A 188 7.38 3.41 -29.21
CA LEU A 188 8.75 3.88 -29.39
C LEU A 188 9.10 4.01 -30.86
N THR A 189 9.89 5.01 -31.21
CA THR A 189 10.45 5.16 -32.57
C THR A 189 11.75 5.94 -32.56
N ALA A 190 12.59 5.73 -33.58
CA ALA A 190 13.72 6.57 -33.88
C ALA A 190 13.38 7.71 -34.91
N TYR A 191 12.17 7.74 -35.44
CA TYR A 191 11.81 8.57 -36.59
C TYR A 191 10.62 9.49 -36.35
N ASN A 192 10.37 9.89 -35.11
CA ASN A 192 9.23 10.68 -34.68
C ASN A 192 9.05 11.97 -35.48
N SER A 193 10.13 12.66 -35.80
CA SER A 193 10.08 13.89 -36.62
C SER A 193 9.56 13.67 -38.05
N LYS A 194 9.79 12.47 -38.61
CA LYS A 194 9.26 12.10 -39.93
C LYS A 194 7.77 11.81 -39.89
N TYR A 195 7.30 11.20 -38.81
CA TYR A 195 5.91 10.81 -38.65
C TYR A 195 4.98 12.01 -38.45
N SER A 196 5.37 12.97 -37.62
CA SER A 196 4.61 14.20 -37.37
C SER A 196 3.09 13.94 -37.22
N ASN A 197 2.26 14.69 -37.95
CA ASN A 197 0.80 14.51 -37.95
C ASN A 197 0.31 13.74 -39.21
N ALA A 198 1.18 12.98 -39.88
CA ALA A 198 0.83 12.19 -41.05
C ALA A 198 -0.31 11.19 -40.76
N PRO A 199 -1.15 10.85 -41.74
CA PRO A 199 -2.16 9.81 -41.60
C PRO A 199 -1.56 8.46 -41.19
N PHE A 200 -2.35 7.61 -40.54
CA PHE A 200 -1.88 6.31 -40.06
C PHE A 200 -1.29 5.45 -41.19
N SER A 201 -1.96 5.38 -42.33
CA SER A 201 -1.49 4.62 -43.51
C SER A 201 -0.13 5.10 -44.00
N GLU A 202 0.12 6.41 -43.96
CA GLU A 202 1.41 6.99 -44.34
C GLU A 202 2.50 6.69 -43.31
N LYS A 203 2.25 6.90 -42.03
CA LYS A 203 3.19 6.50 -40.94
C LYS A 203 3.56 5.02 -41.00
N LYS A 204 2.62 4.16 -41.42
CA LYS A 204 2.82 2.73 -41.57
C LYS A 204 3.76 2.39 -42.73
N THR A 205 3.57 3.01 -43.91
CA THR A 205 4.17 2.59 -45.18
C THR A 205 5.35 3.44 -45.68
N MET A 206 5.54 4.66 -45.12
CA MET A 206 6.67 5.52 -45.54
C MET A 206 8.00 4.84 -45.28
N GLU A 207 9.07 5.37 -45.86
CA GLU A 207 10.45 4.96 -45.57
C GLU A 207 10.76 5.15 -44.11
N GLU A 208 11.28 4.10 -43.43
CA GLU A 208 11.50 4.03 -41.98
C GLU A 208 10.16 4.10 -41.18
N GLY A 209 9.04 3.77 -41.81
CA GLY A 209 7.72 3.68 -41.19
C GLY A 209 7.54 2.46 -40.27
N TYR A 210 6.35 2.30 -39.72
CA TYR A 210 6.06 1.24 -38.77
C TYR A 210 6.33 -0.17 -39.29
N LEU A 211 6.10 -0.42 -40.60
CA LEU A 211 6.39 -1.72 -41.23
C LEU A 211 7.89 -2.08 -41.22
N GLN A 212 8.77 -1.10 -41.19
CA GLN A 212 10.21 -1.30 -41.19
C GLN A 212 10.82 -1.24 -39.77
N SER A 213 9.97 -0.99 -38.76
CA SER A 213 10.45 -0.87 -37.36
C SER A 213 10.90 -2.22 -36.83
N GLY A 214 12.08 -2.24 -36.19
CA GLY A 214 12.53 -3.37 -35.40
C GLY A 214 11.98 -3.39 -33.96
N ILE A 215 11.20 -2.39 -33.54
CA ILE A 215 10.64 -2.26 -32.18
C ILE A 215 9.36 -3.08 -32.08
N ARG A 216 9.32 -4.05 -31.13
CA ARG A 216 8.18 -4.98 -30.98
C ARG A 216 6.86 -4.26 -30.74
N MET A 217 6.87 -3.24 -29.88
CA MET A 217 5.68 -2.43 -29.59
C MET A 217 5.17 -1.73 -30.86
N THR A 218 6.05 -1.31 -31.77
CA THR A 218 5.71 -0.66 -33.04
C THR A 218 5.32 -1.69 -34.12
N GLN A 219 5.96 -2.85 -34.14
CA GLN A 219 5.56 -3.96 -35.00
C GLN A 219 4.11 -4.41 -34.76
N TRP A 220 3.65 -4.38 -33.52
CA TRP A 220 2.24 -4.65 -33.21
C TRP A 220 1.31 -3.63 -33.89
N VAL A 221 1.67 -2.35 -33.84
CA VAL A 221 0.93 -1.26 -34.52
C VAL A 221 0.93 -1.45 -36.05
N ALA A 222 2.07 -1.84 -36.61
CA ALA A 222 2.21 -2.05 -38.07
C ALA A 222 1.30 -3.14 -38.64
N GLN A 223 0.77 -4.05 -37.80
CA GLN A 223 -0.18 -5.09 -38.22
C GLN A 223 -1.60 -4.57 -38.47
N LYS A 224 -1.91 -3.35 -38.02
CA LYS A 224 -3.25 -2.76 -38.17
C LYS A 224 -3.42 -2.06 -39.50
N GLU A 225 -4.64 -2.11 -40.04
CA GLU A 225 -4.98 -1.39 -41.29
C GLU A 225 -5.50 0.02 -40.99
N HIS A 226 -6.15 0.20 -39.86
CA HIS A 226 -6.70 1.45 -39.36
C HIS A 226 -6.20 1.75 -37.95
N TRP A 227 -6.41 2.99 -37.49
CA TRP A 227 -6.12 3.40 -36.15
C TRP A 227 -7.24 4.23 -35.55
N GLY A 228 -8.23 3.56 -35.02
CA GLY A 228 -9.42 4.14 -34.41
C GLY A 228 -9.68 3.57 -33.00
N LEU A 229 -10.90 3.77 -32.52
CA LEU A 229 -11.31 3.28 -31.19
C LEU A 229 -11.14 1.75 -31.05
N PRO A 230 -11.50 0.91 -32.02
CA PRO A 230 -11.34 -0.53 -31.91
C PRO A 230 -9.87 -0.97 -31.70
N GLU A 231 -8.93 -0.36 -32.45
CA GLU A 231 -7.50 -0.68 -32.34
C GLU A 231 -6.90 -0.16 -31.03
N LEU A 232 -7.35 1.00 -30.56
CA LEU A 232 -6.96 1.54 -29.26
C LEU A 232 -7.42 0.63 -28.11
N GLU A 233 -8.67 0.17 -28.11
CA GLU A 233 -9.20 -0.76 -27.13
C GLU A 233 -8.50 -2.12 -27.16
N GLU A 234 -8.28 -2.68 -28.36
CA GLU A 234 -7.55 -3.94 -28.54
C GLU A 234 -6.13 -3.84 -27.99
N ARG A 235 -5.42 -2.77 -28.32
CA ARG A 235 -4.06 -2.53 -27.84
C ARG A 235 -4.01 -2.28 -26.35
N CYS A 236 -4.97 -1.54 -25.83
CA CYS A 236 -5.10 -1.33 -24.39
C CYS A 236 -5.22 -2.67 -23.65
N LYS A 237 -6.11 -3.55 -24.12
CA LYS A 237 -6.28 -4.89 -23.55
C LYS A 237 -4.99 -5.72 -23.64
N TYR A 238 -4.34 -5.71 -24.81
CA TYR A 238 -3.07 -6.42 -25.03
C TYR A 238 -1.97 -5.95 -24.08
N LEU A 239 -1.71 -4.62 -24.02
CA LEU A 239 -0.66 -4.05 -23.19
C LEU A 239 -0.97 -4.19 -21.70
N THR A 240 -2.24 -4.13 -21.30
CA THR A 240 -2.66 -4.36 -19.91
C THR A 240 -2.41 -5.82 -19.49
N GLN A 241 -2.73 -6.78 -20.33
CA GLN A 241 -2.44 -8.20 -20.05
C GLN A 241 -0.94 -8.44 -19.92
N GLN A 242 -0.14 -7.86 -20.82
CA GLN A 242 1.32 -7.91 -20.75
C GLN A 242 1.83 -7.27 -19.44
N ALA A 243 1.30 -6.12 -19.05
CA ALA A 243 1.68 -5.42 -17.83
C ALA A 243 1.35 -6.23 -16.58
N VAL A 244 0.17 -6.84 -16.48
CA VAL A 244 -0.21 -7.70 -15.35
C VAL A 244 0.72 -8.91 -15.24
N SER A 245 1.19 -9.46 -16.37
CA SER A 245 2.15 -10.57 -16.39
C SER A 245 3.56 -10.14 -15.95
N LEU A 246 4.02 -8.96 -16.40
CA LEU A 246 5.35 -8.43 -16.09
C LEU A 246 5.48 -7.95 -14.64
N TRP A 247 4.39 -7.46 -14.07
CA TRP A 247 4.31 -6.96 -12.69
C TRP A 247 3.16 -7.64 -11.95
N PRO A 248 3.30 -8.94 -11.63
CA PRO A 248 2.22 -9.71 -11.01
C PRO A 248 1.86 -9.16 -9.63
N TYR A 249 0.59 -9.28 -9.27
CA TYR A 249 0.15 -9.10 -7.89
C TYR A 249 0.74 -10.21 -7.01
N ALA A 250 1.16 -9.86 -5.81
CA ALA A 250 1.83 -10.80 -4.92
C ALA A 250 0.81 -11.53 -4.03
N ASP A 251 -0.04 -12.37 -4.63
CA ASP A 251 -0.93 -13.23 -3.85
C ASP A 251 -0.12 -14.08 -2.87
N SER A 252 -0.63 -14.19 -1.64
CA SER A 252 0.01 -14.95 -0.58
C SER A 252 -0.83 -16.15 -0.16
N SER A 253 -0.18 -17.29 -0.03
CA SER A 253 -0.75 -18.50 0.58
C SER A 253 -0.61 -18.49 2.11
N TYR A 254 0.05 -17.48 2.69
CA TYR A 254 0.32 -17.42 4.12
C TYR A 254 -0.94 -17.10 4.92
N THR A 255 -1.23 -17.96 5.88
CA THR A 255 -2.26 -17.72 6.88
C THR A 255 -1.57 -17.44 8.21
N PRO A 256 -1.71 -16.23 8.78
CA PRO A 256 -1.14 -15.93 10.07
C PRO A 256 -1.67 -16.91 11.14
N PRO A 257 -0.85 -17.32 12.09
CA PRO A 257 -1.32 -18.10 13.23
C PRO A 257 -2.44 -17.31 13.94
N GLN A 258 -3.50 -18.01 14.28
CA GLN A 258 -4.56 -17.40 15.10
C GLN A 258 -3.93 -16.91 16.39
N LYS A 259 -4.13 -15.65 16.70
CA LYS A 259 -3.72 -15.11 18.00
C LYS A 259 -4.48 -15.91 19.06
N GLN A 260 -3.77 -16.67 19.86
CA GLN A 260 -4.33 -17.19 21.11
C GLN A 260 -4.43 -16.00 22.06
N TYR A 261 -5.63 -15.70 22.48
CA TYR A 261 -5.87 -14.72 23.54
C TYR A 261 -5.94 -15.47 24.86
N GLU A 262 -5.23 -14.99 25.87
CA GLU A 262 -5.40 -15.45 27.24
C GLU A 262 -6.58 -14.68 27.85
N GLU A 263 -7.52 -15.39 28.45
CA GLU A 263 -8.52 -14.78 29.30
C GLU A 263 -7.90 -14.60 30.69
N VAL A 264 -8.02 -13.38 31.19
CA VAL A 264 -7.42 -12.96 32.46
C VAL A 264 -8.47 -12.22 33.25
N SER A 265 -8.69 -12.71 34.48
CA SER A 265 -9.59 -12.05 35.38
C SER A 265 -8.90 -10.93 36.17
N LEU A 266 -9.66 -9.96 36.68
CA LEU A 266 -9.12 -8.87 37.48
C LEU A 266 -8.52 -9.37 38.81
N ASP A 267 -8.92 -10.54 39.31
CA ASP A 267 -8.35 -11.16 40.51
C ASP A 267 -7.06 -11.95 40.25
N ASP A 268 -6.70 -12.24 38.99
CA ASP A 268 -5.45 -12.91 38.67
C ASP A 268 -4.23 -12.03 38.98
N ASP A 269 -3.20 -12.61 39.61
CA ASP A 269 -1.94 -11.90 39.89
C ASP A 269 -0.97 -11.96 38.71
N ILE A 270 -1.32 -11.22 37.62
CA ILE A 270 -0.49 -11.15 36.43
C ILE A 270 -0.14 -9.71 36.06
N THR A 271 0.99 -9.58 35.35
CA THR A 271 1.46 -8.32 34.84
C THR A 271 0.99 -8.11 33.37
N LEU A 272 0.15 -7.11 33.15
CA LEU A 272 -0.39 -6.75 31.84
C LEU A 272 0.43 -5.69 31.09
N THR A 273 1.59 -5.31 31.63
CA THR A 273 2.50 -4.34 30.97
C THR A 273 3.00 -4.89 29.63
N GLY A 274 2.77 -4.14 28.56
CA GLY A 274 3.15 -4.55 27.19
C GLY A 274 2.13 -5.46 26.50
N HIS A 275 1.06 -5.87 27.17
CA HIS A 275 -0.04 -6.64 26.59
C HIS A 275 -1.07 -5.71 25.94
N SER A 276 -1.70 -6.19 24.86
CA SER A 276 -2.81 -5.51 24.18
C SER A 276 -4.11 -6.16 24.59
N ILE A 277 -5.13 -5.35 24.84
CA ILE A 277 -6.50 -5.83 25.05
C ILE A 277 -7.19 -5.93 23.67
N VAL A 278 -8.09 -6.90 23.52
CA VAL A 278 -8.92 -7.08 22.32
C VAL A 278 -10.40 -7.09 22.65
N LYS A 279 -10.74 -7.49 23.86
CA LYS A 279 -12.09 -7.47 24.44
C LYS A 279 -12.01 -7.60 25.94
N TYR A 280 -13.09 -7.28 26.61
CA TYR A 280 -13.29 -7.57 28.01
C TYR A 280 -14.74 -8.00 28.25
N ARG A 281 -14.98 -8.71 29.33
CA ARG A 281 -16.31 -9.09 29.76
C ARG A 281 -16.52 -8.55 31.18
N PHE A 282 -17.54 -7.73 31.36
CA PHE A 282 -17.89 -7.20 32.67
C PHE A 282 -19.35 -7.55 33.00
N ARG A 283 -19.56 -8.16 34.15
CA ARG A 283 -20.88 -8.65 34.61
C ARG A 283 -21.57 -9.53 33.57
N GLY A 284 -20.82 -10.35 32.86
CA GLY A 284 -21.30 -11.26 31.82
C GLY A 284 -21.56 -10.64 30.45
N ILE A 285 -21.38 -9.32 30.29
CA ILE A 285 -21.52 -8.61 29.02
C ILE A 285 -20.14 -8.45 28.37
N GLU A 286 -19.99 -8.91 27.12
CA GLU A 286 -18.74 -8.81 26.35
C GLU A 286 -18.70 -7.51 25.57
N HIS A 287 -17.53 -6.86 25.58
CA HIS A 287 -17.24 -5.60 24.87
C HIS A 287 -15.93 -5.75 24.07
N GLU A 288 -15.96 -5.42 22.80
CA GLU A 288 -14.76 -5.34 21.97
C GLU A 288 -14.05 -3.99 22.20
N THR A 289 -12.74 -4.00 22.43
CA THR A 289 -11.92 -2.80 22.54
C THR A 289 -10.46 -3.11 22.24
N THR A 290 -9.72 -2.12 21.76
CA THR A 290 -8.26 -2.17 21.63
C THR A 290 -7.55 -1.20 22.58
N SER A 291 -8.30 -0.60 23.49
CA SER A 291 -7.84 0.46 24.38
C SER A 291 -8.06 0.12 25.87
N TRP A 292 -6.96 -0.03 26.60
CA TRP A 292 -7.00 -0.16 28.05
C TRP A 292 -7.65 1.05 28.76
N VAL A 293 -7.59 2.25 28.14
CA VAL A 293 -8.24 3.45 28.67
C VAL A 293 -9.75 3.32 28.52
N GLU A 294 -10.22 2.86 27.36
CA GLU A 294 -11.64 2.67 27.10
C GLU A 294 -12.23 1.63 28.07
N MET A 295 -11.62 0.45 28.18
CA MET A 295 -12.05 -0.56 29.14
C MET A 295 -12.11 0.01 30.57
N TYR A 296 -11.04 0.67 31.03
CA TYR A 296 -10.94 1.26 32.36
C TYR A 296 -12.08 2.26 32.63
N THR A 297 -12.37 3.13 31.67
CA THR A 297 -13.38 4.18 31.85
C THR A 297 -14.80 3.66 31.72
N GLU A 298 -15.08 2.73 30.82
CA GLU A 298 -16.43 2.14 30.69
C GLU A 298 -16.79 1.29 31.91
N VAL A 299 -15.86 0.50 32.43
CA VAL A 299 -16.07 -0.25 33.67
C VAL A 299 -16.37 0.69 34.85
N LEU A 300 -15.64 1.81 34.98
CA LEU A 300 -15.91 2.80 36.03
C LEU A 300 -17.24 3.53 35.83
N LYS A 301 -17.66 3.80 34.61
CA LYS A 301 -19.00 4.33 34.31
C LYS A 301 -20.11 3.37 34.78
N GLU A 302 -19.96 2.08 34.48
CA GLU A 302 -20.92 1.08 34.91
C GLU A 302 -21.00 0.94 36.44
N LEU A 303 -19.84 0.93 37.12
CA LEU A 303 -19.79 0.95 38.57
C LEU A 303 -20.47 2.20 39.16
N HIS A 304 -20.18 3.37 38.60
CA HIS A 304 -20.77 4.63 38.98
C HIS A 304 -22.28 4.67 38.76
N ASN A 305 -22.77 4.18 37.63
CA ASN A 305 -24.19 4.08 37.35
C ASN A 305 -24.93 3.19 38.34
N GLY A 306 -24.29 2.17 38.85
CA GLY A 306 -24.83 1.32 39.92
C GLY A 306 -24.88 1.99 41.29
N ASN A 307 -23.91 2.85 41.60
CA ASN A 307 -23.83 3.60 42.86
C ASN A 307 -23.06 4.92 42.65
N LYS A 308 -23.79 6.00 42.49
CA LYS A 308 -23.22 7.34 42.21
C LYS A 308 -22.52 7.98 43.39
N ALA A 309 -22.76 7.48 44.62
CA ALA A 309 -22.30 8.18 45.81
C ALA A 309 -20.76 8.19 45.95
N TYR A 310 -20.09 7.11 45.56
CA TYR A 310 -18.67 6.96 45.85
C TYR A 310 -17.76 7.88 45.00
N LEU A 311 -17.93 7.94 43.66
CA LEU A 311 -17.14 8.87 42.84
C LEU A 311 -17.46 10.32 43.16
N ASN A 312 -18.73 10.63 43.52
CA ASN A 312 -19.09 11.97 43.98
C ASN A 312 -18.37 12.32 45.28
N TYR A 313 -18.30 11.41 46.20
CA TYR A 313 -17.54 11.60 47.46
C TYR A 313 -16.05 11.83 47.17
N LEU A 314 -15.43 10.99 46.31
CA LEU A 314 -14.02 11.12 45.98
C LEU A 314 -13.69 12.44 45.28
N ALA A 315 -14.55 12.93 44.43
CA ALA A 315 -14.37 14.19 43.71
C ALA A 315 -14.39 15.44 44.60
N ASP A 316 -14.96 15.30 45.82
CA ASP A 316 -15.04 16.36 46.84
C ASP A 316 -14.14 16.08 48.04
N ALA A 317 -13.43 14.95 48.07
CA ALA A 317 -12.59 14.53 49.19
C ALA A 317 -11.21 15.18 49.16
N ASP A 318 -10.57 15.24 50.30
CA ASP A 318 -9.16 15.65 50.48
C ASP A 318 -8.21 14.59 49.85
N ASP A 319 -7.07 15.02 49.39
CA ASP A 319 -6.02 14.16 48.76
C ASP A 319 -5.50 13.07 49.69
N SER A 320 -5.78 13.14 51.01
CA SER A 320 -5.45 12.10 51.95
C SER A 320 -6.34 10.86 51.85
N VAL A 321 -7.46 10.96 51.17
CA VAL A 321 -8.39 9.83 50.95
C VAL A 321 -7.86 8.96 49.79
N ASP A 322 -7.78 7.64 50.01
CA ASP A 322 -7.34 6.74 48.90
C ASP A 322 -8.26 6.87 47.70
N LEU A 323 -7.68 6.92 46.52
CA LEU A 323 -8.31 7.12 45.18
C LEU A 323 -8.85 8.56 44.91
N SER A 324 -8.90 9.49 45.86
CA SER A 324 -9.37 10.86 45.59
C SER A 324 -8.55 11.53 44.50
N ILE A 325 -7.24 11.36 44.50
CA ILE A 325 -6.32 11.90 43.48
C ILE A 325 -6.56 11.36 42.03
N GLN A 326 -7.44 10.40 41.88
CA GLN A 326 -7.80 9.83 40.58
C GLN A 326 -9.09 10.44 40.00
N VAL A 327 -9.83 11.24 40.81
CA VAL A 327 -11.16 11.74 40.50
C VAL A 327 -11.22 13.25 40.73
N THR A 328 -11.79 13.99 39.81
CA THR A 328 -11.91 15.46 39.93
C THR A 328 -13.21 15.99 39.36
N ARG A 329 -13.57 17.23 39.79
CA ARG A 329 -14.70 18.00 39.24
C ARG A 329 -14.29 18.82 38.00
N SER A 330 -12.98 19.04 37.78
CA SER A 330 -12.47 19.86 36.67
C SER A 330 -11.54 19.07 35.74
N PRO A 331 -11.80 18.99 34.44
CA PRO A 331 -10.94 18.27 33.51
C PRO A 331 -9.53 18.85 33.41
N ASP A 332 -9.33 20.12 33.76
CA ASP A 332 -8.06 20.84 33.60
C ASP A 332 -7.03 20.49 34.71
N GLU A 333 -7.47 19.78 35.75
CA GLU A 333 -6.58 19.32 36.80
C GLU A 333 -5.71 18.12 36.39
N PHE A 334 -6.10 17.41 35.34
CA PHE A 334 -5.36 16.26 34.82
C PHE A 334 -4.78 16.52 33.44
N SER A 335 -3.59 16.03 33.20
CA SER A 335 -2.97 16.03 31.87
C SER A 335 -3.74 15.21 30.84
N SER A 336 -4.53 14.24 31.29
CA SER A 336 -5.42 13.41 30.48
C SER A 336 -6.54 12.88 31.37
N SER A 337 -7.78 13.16 31.00
CA SER A 337 -8.96 12.73 31.76
C SER A 337 -10.10 12.31 30.83
N VAL A 338 -11.02 11.50 31.35
CA VAL A 338 -12.27 11.13 30.67
C VAL A 338 -13.45 11.44 31.59
N LYS A 339 -14.50 12.04 31.01
CA LYS A 339 -15.75 12.32 31.70
C LYS A 339 -16.49 11.02 31.99
N ILE A 340 -16.87 10.80 33.25
CA ILE A 340 -17.64 9.64 33.71
C ILE A 340 -19.13 10.01 33.88
N ASP A 341 -19.43 11.14 34.53
CA ASP A 341 -20.78 11.68 34.72
C ASP A 341 -20.70 13.24 34.70
N ASP A 342 -21.79 13.93 34.90
CA ASP A 342 -21.79 15.39 35.00
C ASP A 342 -20.84 15.85 36.12
N ASN A 343 -19.84 16.66 35.71
CA ASN A 343 -18.79 17.15 36.60
C ASN A 343 -17.99 16.08 37.39
N ILE A 344 -17.80 14.88 36.81
CA ILE A 344 -16.90 13.87 37.32
C ILE A 344 -15.96 13.42 36.21
N TYR A 345 -14.67 13.53 36.45
CA TYR A 345 -13.60 13.17 35.52
C TYR A 345 -12.62 12.22 36.22
N ILE A 346 -12.14 11.24 35.48
CA ILE A 346 -11.16 10.24 35.95
C ILE A 346 -9.83 10.45 35.19
N TRP A 347 -8.72 10.41 35.93
CA TRP A 347 -7.39 10.46 35.35
C TRP A 347 -7.08 9.20 34.54
N THR A 348 -6.64 9.41 33.29
CA THR A 348 -6.33 8.32 32.33
C THR A 348 -4.88 8.28 31.89
N GLY A 349 -4.06 9.26 32.29
CA GLY A 349 -2.64 9.40 31.91
C GLY A 349 -1.68 8.43 32.59
N THR A 350 -2.15 7.25 33.01
CA THR A 350 -1.37 6.26 33.77
C THR A 350 -0.99 5.04 32.92
N ALA A 351 0.00 4.26 33.38
CA ALA A 351 0.38 2.98 32.75
C ALA A 351 -0.75 1.94 32.85
N THR A 352 -0.78 0.96 31.95
CA THR A 352 -1.78 -0.12 31.92
C THR A 352 -1.89 -0.84 33.26
N GLN A 353 -0.75 -1.31 33.81
CA GLN A 353 -0.75 -2.03 35.06
C GLN A 353 -1.31 -1.19 36.21
N TYR A 354 -1.04 0.10 36.21
CA TYR A 354 -1.56 1.00 37.24
C TYR A 354 -3.08 1.13 37.17
N LYS A 355 -3.66 1.24 35.96
CA LYS A 355 -5.11 1.24 35.74
C LYS A 355 -5.78 -0.03 36.25
N VAL A 356 -5.17 -1.18 36.00
CA VAL A 356 -5.67 -2.48 36.54
C VAL A 356 -5.64 -2.51 38.07
N ASN A 357 -4.55 -2.04 38.64
CA ASN A 357 -4.45 -1.95 40.13
C ASN A 357 -5.47 -0.96 40.71
N LEU A 358 -5.76 0.14 40.01
CA LEU A 358 -6.82 1.08 40.43
C LEU A 358 -8.21 0.42 40.31
N LEU A 359 -8.49 -0.34 39.25
CA LEU A 359 -9.76 -1.09 39.15
C LEU A 359 -9.95 -2.04 40.31
N ARG A 360 -8.93 -2.79 40.75
CA ARG A 360 -9.01 -3.66 41.91
C ARG A 360 -9.46 -2.89 43.15
N LYS A 361 -8.87 -1.71 43.40
CA LYS A 361 -9.26 -0.84 44.52
C LYS A 361 -10.69 -0.30 44.38
N PHE A 362 -11.09 0.13 43.18
CA PHE A 362 -12.46 0.56 42.93
C PHE A 362 -13.47 -0.59 43.17
N PHE A 363 -13.16 -1.80 42.67
CA PHE A 363 -14.01 -2.97 42.87
C PHE A 363 -14.21 -3.27 44.35
N GLU A 364 -13.12 -3.19 45.15
CA GLU A 364 -13.21 -3.34 46.60
C GLU A 364 -14.18 -2.31 47.23
N GLN A 365 -14.05 -1.04 46.85
CA GLN A 365 -14.89 0.04 47.40
C GLN A 365 -16.35 -0.06 46.95
N TYR A 366 -16.58 -0.50 45.70
CA TYR A 366 -17.93 -0.77 45.19
C TYR A 366 -18.49 -2.13 45.63
N LYS A 367 -17.72 -2.92 46.39
CA LYS A 367 -18.06 -4.30 46.78
C LYS A 367 -18.44 -5.18 45.56
N GLN A 368 -17.75 -4.96 44.44
CA GLN A 368 -17.89 -5.74 43.24
C GLN A 368 -16.87 -6.88 43.27
N ASP A 369 -17.27 -8.06 42.83
CA ASP A 369 -16.38 -9.21 42.71
C ASP A 369 -15.36 -8.97 41.56
N PRO A 370 -14.05 -9.03 41.83
CA PRO A 370 -13.04 -8.88 40.79
C PRO A 370 -13.17 -9.90 39.66
N SER A 371 -13.69 -11.09 39.89
CA SER A 371 -13.94 -12.11 38.88
C SER A 371 -15.02 -11.73 37.87
N ASP A 372 -15.80 -10.69 38.14
CA ASP A 372 -16.78 -10.15 37.18
C ASP A 372 -16.17 -9.39 36.02
N LEU A 373 -14.86 -9.08 36.08
CA LEU A 373 -14.11 -8.45 34.96
C LEU A 373 -13.02 -9.41 34.47
N VAL A 374 -13.21 -9.88 33.22
CA VAL A 374 -12.31 -10.81 32.53
C VAL A 374 -11.86 -10.23 31.21
#